data_e3b82b9803a82358832fba92ca2264d5
#
_entry.id   e3b82b9803a82358832fba92ca2264d5
#
_cell.length_a   1.000
_cell.length_b   1.000
_cell.length_c   1.000
_cell.angle_alpha   90.00
_cell.angle_beta   90.00
_cell.angle_gamma   90.00
#
_symmetry.space_group_name_H-M   'P 1'
#
loop_
_entity.id
_entity.type
_entity.pdbx_description
1 polymer ?
#
loop_
_entity_poly.entity_id
_entity_poly.type
_entity_poly.pdbx_seq_one_letter_code
_entity_poly.pdbx_strand_id
1 'polypeptide(L)'
;PPAVDRAVAEQLKRGTHFSAPTPELGALSRRLTQVIPAAEKVVYQNSGTEVVMYALRLARAFTGRYKIVKFEGQYHGWSDEEKVSIDADTVADLGPRENPRKILPTKGQRLSSADDLILLPWNDLEALDRTLTQRREEIAAVLMEPCMCDSGPILPQPGYLAGVRELTRRHGVLLIFDEVITGFRLALG
;
A
#
# COMPACT_ATOMS: atom_id res chain seq x y z
N PRO A 1 3.14 14.48 -23.47
CA PRO A 1 4.18 14.37 -24.52
C PRO A 1 3.54 13.97 -25.85
N PRO A 2 3.94 14.60 -26.98
CA PRO A 2 3.26 14.38 -28.27
C PRO A 2 3.18 12.92 -28.74
N ALA A 3 4.12 12.08 -28.31
CA ALA A 3 4.10 10.65 -28.63
C ALA A 3 2.96 9.92 -27.89
N VAL A 4 2.71 10.30 -26.64
CA VAL A 4 1.59 9.74 -25.84
C VAL A 4 0.26 10.19 -26.42
N ASP A 5 0.13 11.48 -26.77
CA ASP A 5 -1.10 12.05 -27.33
C ASP A 5 -1.48 11.35 -28.64
N ARG A 6 -0.50 11.11 -29.53
CA ARG A 6 -0.73 10.34 -30.77
C ARG A 6 -1.16 8.90 -30.48
N ALA A 7 -0.49 8.22 -29.56
CA ALA A 7 -0.83 6.82 -29.23
C ALA A 7 -2.25 6.72 -28.66
N VAL A 8 -2.67 7.65 -27.80
CA VAL A 8 -4.04 7.72 -27.27
C VAL A 8 -5.04 7.97 -28.40
N ALA A 9 -4.78 8.94 -29.27
CA ALA A 9 -5.66 9.24 -30.41
C ALA A 9 -5.85 8.05 -31.37
N GLU A 10 -4.79 7.30 -31.62
CA GLU A 10 -4.90 6.05 -32.43
C GLU A 10 -5.68 4.96 -31.69
N GLN A 11 -5.47 4.80 -30.38
CA GLN A 11 -6.19 3.81 -29.59
C GLN A 11 -7.69 4.11 -29.51
N LEU A 12 -8.09 5.37 -29.43
CA LEU A 12 -9.49 5.78 -29.42
C LEU A 12 -10.26 5.28 -30.65
N LYS A 13 -9.61 5.21 -31.83
CA LYS A 13 -10.21 4.66 -33.06
C LYS A 13 -10.48 3.15 -32.97
N ARG A 14 -9.77 2.44 -32.10
CA ARG A 14 -9.86 0.99 -31.88
C ARG A 14 -10.73 0.63 -30.68
N GLY A 15 -11.09 1.58 -29.86
CA GLY A 15 -11.83 1.42 -28.62
C GLY A 15 -10.94 1.47 -27.38
N THR A 16 -11.58 1.63 -26.22
CA THR A 16 -10.90 1.83 -24.91
C THR A 16 -11.37 0.86 -23.84
N HIS A 17 -12.46 0.13 -24.09
CA HIS A 17 -12.99 -0.83 -23.13
C HIS A 17 -13.11 -2.20 -23.78
N PHE A 18 -12.49 -3.20 -23.16
CA PHE A 18 -12.43 -4.55 -23.68
C PHE A 18 -12.69 -5.55 -22.54
N SER A 19 -13.48 -6.58 -22.83
CA SER A 19 -13.74 -7.69 -21.90
C SER A 19 -12.65 -8.77 -21.91
N ALA A 20 -11.66 -8.64 -22.79
CA ALA A 20 -10.55 -9.58 -22.96
C ALA A 20 -9.21 -8.84 -22.97
N PRO A 21 -8.10 -9.50 -22.62
CA PRO A 21 -6.77 -8.90 -22.70
C PRO A 21 -6.43 -8.45 -24.14
N THR A 22 -5.82 -7.25 -24.23
CA THR A 22 -5.35 -6.70 -25.50
C THR A 22 -3.84 -6.93 -25.68
N PRO A 23 -3.31 -6.82 -26.91
CA PRO A 23 -1.85 -6.89 -27.15
C PRO A 23 -1.07 -5.85 -26.37
N GLU A 24 -1.62 -4.64 -26.22
CA GLU A 24 -1.02 -3.53 -25.45
C GLU A 24 -0.90 -3.87 -23.96
N LEU A 25 -1.94 -4.47 -23.39
CA LEU A 25 -1.93 -4.94 -22.00
C LEU A 25 -0.85 -6.01 -21.79
N GLY A 26 -0.74 -6.96 -22.71
CA GLY A 26 0.30 -7.98 -22.68
C GLY A 26 1.72 -7.39 -22.80
N ALA A 27 1.90 -6.40 -23.66
CA ALA A 27 3.18 -5.70 -23.82
C ALA A 27 3.56 -4.92 -22.55
N LEU A 28 2.61 -4.20 -21.95
CA LEU A 28 2.79 -3.48 -20.69
C LEU A 28 3.16 -4.44 -19.56
N SER A 29 2.43 -5.56 -19.42
CA SER A 29 2.72 -6.54 -18.36
C SER A 29 4.13 -7.10 -18.47
N ARG A 30 4.57 -7.48 -19.67
CA ARG A 30 5.96 -7.91 -19.90
C ARG A 30 6.96 -6.82 -19.54
N ARG A 31 6.69 -5.55 -19.85
CA ARG A 31 7.59 -4.46 -19.50
C ARG A 31 7.66 -4.25 -17.99
N LEU A 32 6.54 -4.28 -17.29
CA LEU A 32 6.49 -4.13 -15.83
C LEU A 32 7.27 -5.25 -15.12
N THR A 33 7.11 -6.51 -15.54
CA THR A 33 7.88 -7.63 -14.95
C THR A 33 9.39 -7.57 -15.24
N GLN A 34 9.82 -6.79 -16.24
CA GLN A 34 11.25 -6.56 -16.50
C GLN A 34 11.87 -5.44 -15.66
N VAL A 35 11.05 -4.44 -15.29
CA VAL A 35 11.57 -3.22 -14.63
C VAL A 35 11.28 -3.17 -13.14
N ILE A 36 10.30 -3.94 -12.66
CA ILE A 36 9.99 -4.05 -11.22
C ILE A 36 10.52 -5.39 -10.71
N PRO A 37 11.58 -5.41 -9.88
CA PRO A 37 12.25 -6.65 -9.48
C PRO A 37 11.36 -7.66 -8.77
N ALA A 38 10.35 -7.20 -8.02
CA ALA A 38 9.42 -8.03 -7.28
C ALA A 38 8.23 -8.55 -8.12
N ALA A 39 8.03 -8.04 -9.34
CA ALA A 39 6.86 -8.33 -10.16
C ALA A 39 7.05 -9.55 -11.04
N GLU A 40 6.58 -10.71 -10.63
CA GLU A 40 6.47 -11.90 -11.51
C GLU A 40 5.16 -11.90 -12.31
N LYS A 41 4.11 -11.31 -11.75
CA LYS A 41 2.77 -11.18 -12.35
C LYS A 41 2.22 -9.80 -12.11
N VAL A 42 1.33 -9.34 -12.98
CA VAL A 42 0.70 -8.02 -12.90
C VAL A 42 -0.82 -8.17 -12.99
N VAL A 43 -1.51 -7.47 -12.11
CA VAL A 43 -2.97 -7.31 -12.13
C VAL A 43 -3.28 -5.83 -12.23
N TYR A 44 -4.31 -5.49 -12.98
CA TYR A 44 -4.71 -4.10 -13.21
C TYR A 44 -6.04 -3.81 -12.54
N GLN A 45 -6.14 -2.62 -11.96
CA GLN A 45 -7.36 -2.05 -11.40
C GLN A 45 -7.52 -0.60 -11.91
N ASN A 46 -8.67 0.03 -11.65
CA ASN A 46 -8.95 1.36 -12.18
C ASN A 46 -8.48 2.49 -11.25
N SER A 47 -8.20 2.20 -9.99
CA SER A 47 -7.77 3.21 -9.01
C SER A 47 -6.81 2.63 -7.97
N GLY A 48 -6.09 3.51 -7.24
CA GLY A 48 -5.25 3.14 -6.11
C GLY A 48 -6.04 2.41 -5.03
N THR A 49 -7.23 2.91 -4.67
CA THR A 49 -8.12 2.26 -3.70
C THR A 49 -8.43 0.82 -4.10
N GLU A 50 -8.85 0.60 -5.34
CA GLU A 50 -9.19 -0.75 -5.82
C GLU A 50 -7.98 -1.69 -5.78
N VAL A 51 -6.79 -1.23 -6.18
CA VAL A 51 -5.60 -2.07 -6.19
C VAL A 51 -5.12 -2.41 -4.79
N VAL A 52 -5.23 -1.48 -3.82
CA VAL A 52 -4.90 -1.75 -2.42
C VAL A 52 -5.91 -2.73 -1.81
N MET A 53 -7.21 -2.52 -1.98
CA MET A 53 -8.23 -3.50 -1.56
C MET A 53 -7.95 -4.90 -2.12
N TYR A 54 -7.54 -4.98 -3.38
CA TYR A 54 -7.18 -6.25 -4.02
C TYR A 54 -5.95 -6.87 -3.37
N ALA A 55 -4.90 -6.07 -3.14
CA ALA A 55 -3.66 -6.53 -2.52
C ALA A 55 -3.89 -7.05 -1.08
N LEU A 56 -4.68 -6.34 -0.28
CA LEU A 56 -5.03 -6.78 1.08
C LEU A 56 -5.83 -8.09 1.07
N ARG A 57 -6.80 -8.21 0.17
CA ARG A 57 -7.57 -9.45 0.01
C ARG A 57 -6.68 -10.60 -0.42
N LEU A 58 -5.76 -10.37 -1.35
CA LEU A 58 -4.80 -11.39 -1.80
C LEU A 58 -3.86 -11.82 -0.68
N ALA A 59 -3.34 -10.87 0.11
CA ALA A 59 -2.48 -11.15 1.26
C ALA A 59 -3.20 -12.03 2.30
N ARG A 60 -4.44 -11.71 2.62
CA ARG A 60 -5.27 -12.50 3.53
C ARG A 60 -5.54 -13.90 2.99
N ALA A 61 -5.90 -14.01 1.72
CA ALA A 61 -6.16 -15.31 1.07
C ALA A 61 -4.91 -16.19 1.02
N PHE A 62 -3.74 -15.61 0.75
CA PHE A 62 -2.48 -16.33 0.66
C PHE A 62 -1.96 -16.80 2.03
N THR A 63 -2.10 -16.00 3.07
CA THR A 63 -1.56 -16.29 4.39
C THR A 63 -2.54 -16.99 5.32
N GLY A 64 -3.84 -16.92 5.07
CA GLY A 64 -4.90 -17.32 5.99
C GLY A 64 -5.03 -16.42 7.23
N ARG A 65 -4.33 -15.28 7.26
CA ARG A 65 -4.31 -14.31 8.36
C ARG A 65 -5.11 -13.06 7.96
N TYR A 66 -5.56 -12.27 8.95
CA TYR A 66 -6.48 -11.15 8.67
C TYR A 66 -5.94 -9.77 9.01
N LYS A 67 -5.04 -9.65 10.02
CA LYS A 67 -4.53 -8.36 10.47
C LYS A 67 -3.58 -7.75 9.45
N ILE A 68 -3.66 -6.44 9.30
CA ILE A 68 -2.76 -5.62 8.47
C ILE A 68 -2.07 -4.61 9.36
N VAL A 69 -0.75 -4.56 9.29
CA VAL A 69 0.01 -3.45 9.88
C VAL A 69 0.00 -2.30 8.89
N LYS A 70 -0.32 -1.11 9.38
CA LYS A 70 -0.33 0.17 8.65
C LYS A 70 0.36 1.23 9.51
N PHE A 71 0.90 2.27 8.89
CA PHE A 71 1.57 3.38 9.60
C PHE A 71 0.68 4.63 9.64
N GLU A 72 0.77 5.38 10.76
CA GLU A 72 0.08 6.66 10.92
C GLU A 72 0.44 7.62 9.78
N GLY A 73 -0.54 8.38 9.31
CA GLY A 73 -0.37 9.42 8.29
C GLY A 73 -0.22 8.90 6.86
N GLN A 74 -0.10 7.59 6.64
CA GLN A 74 0.02 7.04 5.30
C GLN A 74 -1.35 6.86 4.65
N TYR A 75 -1.47 7.29 3.39
CA TYR A 75 -2.68 7.20 2.60
C TYR A 75 -2.63 6.02 1.63
N HIS A 76 -3.65 5.18 1.67
CA HIS A 76 -3.73 3.99 0.81
C HIS A 76 -5.04 3.88 0.03
N GLY A 77 -5.85 4.91 0.06
CA GLY A 77 -7.17 4.92 -0.57
C GLY A 77 -8.25 5.41 0.38
N TRP A 78 -9.50 5.31 -0.06
CA TRP A 78 -10.63 5.88 0.67
C TRP A 78 -11.69 4.84 1.08
N SER A 79 -11.43 3.55 0.89
CA SER A 79 -12.26 2.52 1.53
C SER A 79 -12.20 2.64 3.04
N ASP A 80 -13.20 2.12 3.73
CA ASP A 80 -13.31 2.27 5.18
C ASP A 80 -12.06 1.83 5.94
N GLU A 81 -11.42 0.74 5.50
CA GLU A 81 -10.20 0.20 6.10
C GLU A 81 -8.96 1.03 5.74
N GLU A 82 -8.82 1.43 4.49
CA GLU A 82 -7.67 2.18 3.99
C GLU A 82 -7.61 3.60 4.57
N LYS A 83 -8.78 4.21 4.82
CA LYS A 83 -8.94 5.59 5.28
C LYS A 83 -8.62 5.79 6.78
N VAL A 84 -8.30 4.74 7.52
CA VAL A 84 -8.03 4.85 8.97
C VAL A 84 -6.72 5.59 9.23
N SER A 85 -6.74 6.57 10.16
CA SER A 85 -5.56 7.27 10.70
C SER A 85 -4.65 7.93 9.65
N ILE A 86 -5.27 8.59 8.67
CA ILE A 86 -4.56 9.43 7.71
C ILE A 86 -4.34 10.82 8.32
N ASP A 87 -5.39 11.40 8.89
CA ASP A 87 -5.39 12.73 9.48
C ASP A 87 -5.82 12.66 10.95
N ALA A 88 -5.34 13.62 11.75
CA ALA A 88 -5.78 13.91 13.10
C ALA A 88 -6.01 15.42 13.22
N ASP A 89 -7.08 15.83 13.91
CA ASP A 89 -7.37 17.25 14.13
C ASP A 89 -6.31 17.90 15.05
N THR A 90 -5.81 17.14 16.00
CA THR A 90 -4.75 17.57 16.91
C THR A 90 -3.76 16.45 17.21
N VAL A 91 -2.56 16.80 17.67
CA VAL A 91 -1.54 15.82 18.10
C VAL A 91 -2.06 14.93 19.23
N ALA A 92 -2.93 15.45 20.11
CA ALA A 92 -3.52 14.69 21.21
C ALA A 92 -4.47 13.57 20.72
N ASP A 93 -5.03 13.70 19.54
CA ASP A 93 -5.92 12.69 18.95
C ASP A 93 -5.15 11.45 18.47
N LEU A 94 -3.88 11.59 18.14
CA LEU A 94 -3.04 10.48 17.72
C LEU A 94 -2.88 9.41 18.81
N GLY A 95 -3.04 9.79 20.08
CA GLY A 95 -2.82 8.89 21.21
C GLY A 95 -1.34 8.67 21.52
N PRO A 96 -1.01 7.71 22.40
CA PRO A 96 0.38 7.43 22.74
C PRO A 96 1.10 6.75 21.58
N ARG A 97 2.38 7.09 21.39
CA ARG A 97 3.22 6.56 20.30
C ARG A 97 3.30 5.02 20.30
N GLU A 98 3.27 4.40 21.47
CA GLU A 98 3.36 2.95 21.63
C GLU A 98 2.08 2.21 21.24
N ASN A 99 0.97 2.94 21.19
CA ASN A 99 -0.35 2.42 20.79
C ASN A 99 -1.16 3.55 20.16
N PRO A 100 -0.86 3.91 18.91
CA PRO A 100 -1.54 4.99 18.20
C PRO A 100 -3.04 4.75 18.11
N ARG A 101 -3.81 5.81 18.26
CA ARG A 101 -5.27 5.73 18.20
C ARG A 101 -5.72 5.56 16.76
N LYS A 102 -6.61 4.62 16.53
CA LYS A 102 -7.26 4.44 15.23
C LYS A 102 -8.33 5.51 15.03
N ILE A 103 -8.05 6.45 14.16
CA ILE A 103 -8.93 7.57 13.83
C ILE A 103 -9.71 7.23 12.56
N LEU A 104 -11.02 7.41 12.60
CA LEU A 104 -11.92 7.31 11.46
C LEU A 104 -12.26 8.72 11.00
N PRO A 105 -11.54 9.29 10.02
CA PRO A 105 -11.59 10.72 9.73
C PRO A 105 -12.84 11.16 8.98
N THR A 106 -13.65 10.22 8.48
CA THR A 106 -14.85 10.56 7.70
C THR A 106 -16.11 10.00 8.32
N LYS A 107 -17.17 10.83 8.34
CA LYS A 107 -18.50 10.38 8.75
C LYS A 107 -18.99 9.29 7.80
N GLY A 108 -19.60 8.25 8.38
CA GLY A 108 -20.14 7.13 7.61
C GLY A 108 -19.20 5.93 7.50
N GLN A 109 -17.93 6.04 7.89
CA GLN A 109 -17.06 4.86 8.03
C GLN A 109 -17.62 3.92 9.10
N ARG A 110 -17.51 2.63 8.85
CA ARG A 110 -17.93 1.60 9.82
C ARG A 110 -16.90 1.52 10.93
N LEU A 111 -17.33 1.55 12.19
CA LEU A 111 -16.44 1.46 13.35
C LEU A 111 -15.57 0.18 13.33
N SER A 112 -16.16 -0.93 12.87
CA SER A 112 -15.44 -2.21 12.75
C SER A 112 -14.39 -2.26 11.64
N SER A 113 -14.32 -1.30 10.75
CA SER A 113 -13.34 -1.29 9.65
C SER A 113 -11.89 -1.21 10.14
N ALA A 114 -11.68 -0.68 11.34
CA ALA A 114 -10.37 -0.58 11.97
C ALA A 114 -9.97 -1.82 12.79
N ASP A 115 -10.87 -2.80 13.00
CA ASP A 115 -10.62 -3.92 13.91
C ASP A 115 -9.45 -4.80 13.44
N ASP A 116 -9.31 -4.98 12.14
CA ASP A 116 -8.25 -5.80 11.54
C ASP A 116 -6.96 -5.02 11.25
N LEU A 117 -6.89 -3.74 11.62
CA LEU A 117 -5.68 -2.94 11.48
C LEU A 117 -4.85 -2.94 12.77
N ILE A 118 -3.54 -2.96 12.60
CA ILE A 118 -2.56 -2.65 13.64
C ILE A 118 -1.85 -1.38 13.18
N LEU A 119 -2.05 -0.29 13.92
CA LEU A 119 -1.47 0.99 13.58
C LEU A 119 -0.15 1.17 14.31
N LEU A 120 0.89 1.58 13.60
CA LEU A 120 2.23 1.81 14.13
C LEU A 120 2.73 3.21 13.74
N PRO A 121 3.64 3.79 14.53
CA PRO A 121 4.30 5.02 14.16
C PRO A 121 5.28 4.80 12.99
N TRP A 122 5.35 5.80 12.10
CA TRP A 122 6.31 5.82 11.01
C TRP A 122 7.76 5.92 11.52
N ASN A 123 8.70 5.32 10.80
CA ASN A 123 10.13 5.32 11.13
C ASN A 123 10.48 4.67 12.50
N ASP A 124 9.73 3.67 12.92
CA ASP A 124 9.94 2.95 14.18
C ASP A 124 10.08 1.44 13.95
N LEU A 125 11.30 0.98 13.69
CA LEU A 125 11.60 -0.45 13.49
C LEU A 125 11.40 -1.26 14.78
N GLU A 126 11.61 -0.66 15.93
CA GLU A 126 11.45 -1.34 17.20
C GLU A 126 9.99 -1.66 17.49
N ALA A 127 9.09 -0.70 17.23
CA ALA A 127 7.65 -0.93 17.33
C ALA A 127 7.18 -2.02 16.37
N LEU A 128 7.72 -2.03 15.14
CA LEU A 128 7.41 -3.07 14.17
C LEU A 128 7.92 -4.45 14.62
N ASP A 129 9.18 -4.56 15.06
CA ASP A 129 9.77 -5.83 15.51
C ASP A 129 9.01 -6.42 16.71
N ARG A 130 8.69 -5.59 17.71
CA ARG A 130 7.84 -6.01 18.86
C ARG A 130 6.50 -6.56 18.39
N THR A 131 5.84 -5.84 17.48
CA THR A 131 4.52 -6.22 16.96
C THR A 131 4.58 -7.55 16.20
N LEU A 132 5.55 -7.69 15.29
CA LEU A 132 5.73 -8.93 14.52
C LEU A 132 6.12 -10.10 15.41
N THR A 133 6.98 -9.89 16.41
CA THR A 133 7.37 -10.92 17.37
C THR A 133 6.17 -11.46 18.16
N GLN A 134 5.28 -10.56 18.59
CA GLN A 134 4.15 -10.93 19.44
C GLN A 134 2.95 -11.46 18.64
N ARG A 135 2.74 -11.01 17.40
CA ARG A 135 1.47 -11.16 16.68
C ARG A 135 1.58 -11.68 15.25
N ARG A 136 2.74 -12.15 14.81
CA ARG A 136 2.96 -12.58 13.39
C ARG A 136 1.90 -13.58 12.90
N GLU A 137 1.37 -14.43 13.79
CA GLU A 137 0.38 -15.47 13.44
C GLU A 137 -0.99 -14.88 13.05
N GLU A 138 -1.25 -13.61 13.39
CA GLU A 138 -2.46 -12.88 13.02
C GLU A 138 -2.25 -11.99 11.78
N ILE A 139 -0.99 -11.58 11.50
CA ILE A 139 -0.65 -10.54 10.53
C ILE A 139 -0.43 -11.14 9.15
N ALA A 140 -1.28 -10.73 8.20
CA ALA A 140 -1.16 -11.08 6.79
C ALA A 140 -0.05 -10.28 6.10
N ALA A 141 -0.04 -8.96 6.31
CA ALA A 141 0.90 -8.07 5.65
C ALA A 141 1.21 -6.81 6.47
N VAL A 142 2.37 -6.22 6.16
CA VAL A 142 2.70 -4.82 6.42
C VAL A 142 2.45 -4.05 5.13
N LEU A 143 1.54 -3.06 5.18
CA LEU A 143 1.23 -2.14 4.09
C LEU A 143 1.89 -0.80 4.38
N MET A 144 2.63 -0.25 3.42
CA MET A 144 3.31 1.03 3.60
C MET A 144 3.61 1.76 2.29
N GLU A 145 3.63 3.08 2.34
CA GLU A 145 4.31 3.90 1.33
C GLU A 145 5.82 3.87 1.58
N PRO A 146 6.69 3.77 0.56
CA PRO A 146 8.15 3.88 0.75
C PRO A 146 8.59 5.27 1.24
N CYS A 147 7.83 6.28 0.92
CA CYS A 147 7.93 7.66 1.41
C CYS A 147 6.50 8.14 1.67
N MET A 148 6.21 8.63 2.85
CA MET A 148 4.89 9.21 3.14
C MET A 148 4.71 10.47 2.30
N CYS A 149 3.62 10.56 1.54
CA CYS A 149 3.45 11.63 0.55
C CYS A 149 2.24 12.54 0.83
N ASP A 150 1.15 12.01 1.36
CA ASP A 150 -0.11 12.75 1.50
C ASP A 150 -0.01 13.88 2.55
N SER A 151 0.61 13.62 3.68
CA SER A 151 0.84 14.60 4.75
C SER A 151 2.11 15.46 4.56
N GLY A 152 2.61 15.53 3.32
CA GLY A 152 3.91 16.09 2.99
C GLY A 152 5.00 15.00 2.91
N PRO A 153 6.07 15.20 2.12
CA PRO A 153 7.06 14.15 1.89
C PRO A 153 7.91 13.90 3.15
N ILE A 154 7.52 12.89 3.91
CA ILE A 154 8.28 12.41 5.08
C ILE A 154 9.10 11.20 4.67
N LEU A 155 10.39 11.40 4.52
CA LEU A 155 11.32 10.36 4.07
C LEU A 155 11.52 9.27 5.13
N PRO A 156 11.77 8.02 4.71
CA PRO A 156 12.23 6.99 5.62
C PRO A 156 13.60 7.35 6.21
N GLN A 157 13.82 7.02 7.47
CA GLN A 157 15.15 7.11 8.09
C GLN A 157 16.14 6.20 7.34
N PRO A 158 17.44 6.54 7.34
CA PRO A 158 18.45 5.66 6.74
C PRO A 158 18.35 4.23 7.26
N GLY A 159 18.23 3.27 6.35
CA GLY A 159 18.10 1.86 6.67
C GLY A 159 16.68 1.39 7.05
N TYR A 160 15.70 2.28 7.21
CA TYR A 160 14.35 1.90 7.64
C TYR A 160 13.67 0.92 6.69
N LEU A 161 13.64 1.19 5.39
CA LEU A 161 12.99 0.29 4.41
C LEU A 161 13.66 -1.09 4.37
N ALA A 162 15.00 -1.13 4.42
CA ALA A 162 15.74 -2.38 4.50
C ALA A 162 15.44 -3.15 5.79
N GLY A 163 15.32 -2.44 6.92
CA GLY A 163 14.94 -3.00 8.20
C GLY A 163 13.51 -3.59 8.17
N VAL A 164 12.55 -2.88 7.62
CA VAL A 164 11.18 -3.39 7.45
C VAL A 164 11.18 -4.67 6.59
N ARG A 165 11.92 -4.68 5.47
CA ARG A 165 12.03 -5.87 4.62
C ARG A 165 12.64 -7.04 5.38
N GLU A 166 13.70 -6.83 6.14
CA GLU A 166 14.35 -7.90 6.92
C GLU A 166 13.41 -8.43 8.01
N LEU A 167 12.72 -7.57 8.73
CA LEU A 167 11.75 -7.98 9.76
C LEU A 167 10.60 -8.78 9.17
N THR A 168 9.98 -8.29 8.11
CA THR A 168 8.86 -8.99 7.47
C THR A 168 9.28 -10.36 6.94
N ARG A 169 10.49 -10.46 6.36
CA ARG A 169 11.07 -11.73 5.90
C ARG A 169 11.30 -12.70 7.06
N ARG A 170 11.91 -12.22 8.15
CA ARG A 170 12.23 -13.04 9.35
C ARG A 170 10.96 -13.62 9.99
N HIS A 171 9.89 -12.85 10.03
CA HIS A 171 8.63 -13.25 10.65
C HIS A 171 7.64 -13.93 9.69
N GLY A 172 7.98 -14.08 8.41
CA GLY A 172 7.09 -14.68 7.41
C GLY A 172 5.80 -13.90 7.19
N VAL A 173 5.89 -12.56 7.22
CA VAL A 173 4.80 -11.62 6.96
C VAL A 173 5.03 -10.98 5.60
N LEU A 174 3.97 -10.80 4.82
CA LEU A 174 4.09 -10.14 3.52
C LEU A 174 4.40 -8.65 3.69
N LEU A 175 5.19 -8.09 2.77
CA LEU A 175 5.42 -6.66 2.67
C LEU A 175 4.77 -6.15 1.38
N ILE A 176 3.90 -5.16 1.51
CA ILE A 176 3.23 -4.49 0.41
C ILE A 176 3.71 -3.04 0.38
N PHE A 177 4.42 -2.66 -0.68
CA PHE A 177 4.72 -1.26 -0.96
C PHE A 177 3.60 -0.66 -1.80
N ASP A 178 2.98 0.40 -1.28
CA ASP A 178 2.10 1.26 -2.04
C ASP A 178 2.95 2.32 -2.74
N GLU A 179 3.10 2.15 -4.03
CA GLU A 179 3.88 3.05 -4.87
C GLU A 179 3.00 3.84 -5.87
N VAL A 180 1.75 4.05 -5.54
CA VAL A 180 0.84 4.85 -6.39
C VAL A 180 1.41 6.25 -6.66
N ILE A 181 2.09 6.85 -5.69
CA ILE A 181 2.80 8.14 -5.87
C ILE A 181 4.27 7.94 -6.22
N THR A 182 4.97 7.07 -5.54
CA THR A 182 6.44 6.97 -5.62
C THR A 182 6.95 6.16 -6.82
N GLY A 183 6.15 5.23 -7.34
CA GLY A 183 6.54 4.34 -8.44
C GLY A 183 7.00 5.08 -9.68
N PHE A 184 8.13 4.69 -10.24
CA PHE A 184 8.80 5.30 -11.39
C PHE A 184 9.23 6.77 -11.22
N ARG A 185 9.16 7.29 -9.99
CA ARG A 185 9.58 8.66 -9.66
C ARG A 185 10.93 8.68 -8.95
N LEU A 186 11.12 7.76 -7.99
CA LEU A 186 12.36 7.64 -7.24
C LEU A 186 13.26 6.55 -7.82
N ALA A 187 12.68 5.45 -8.26
CA ALA A 187 13.34 4.31 -8.88
C ALA A 187 12.37 3.61 -9.85
N LEU A 188 12.83 2.57 -10.52
CA LEU A 188 12.00 1.74 -11.41
C LEU A 188 11.11 0.73 -10.66
N GLY A 189 11.30 0.56 -9.37
CA GLY A 189 10.53 -0.36 -8.51
C GLY A 189 11.38 -0.97 -7.44
#